data_f6adcf543b9522280e5afb84ac579cd1
#
_entry.id   f6adcf543b9522280e5afb84ac579cd1
#
_cell.length_a   1.000
_cell.length_b   1.000
_cell.length_c   1.000
_cell.angle_alpha   90.00
_cell.angle_beta   90.00
_cell.angle_gamma   90.00
#
_symmetry.space_group_name_H-M   'P 1'
#
loop_
_entity.id
_entity.type
_entity.pdbx_description
1 polymer ?
#
loop_
_entity_poly.entity_id
_entity_poly.type
_entity_poly.pdbx_seq_one_letter_code
_entity_poly.pdbx_strand_id
1 'polypeptide(L)'
;MNKIVNNFTVTVGTVNGSGSSTANNTILRSIFKMGIPVSGKNLFPSNIQGLPTWYTIRANKDGFIAHHETRDIVITLNVNSFARDLASVTPGGAFFYSDDIKLSINRDDIAVYPMPIKSIIRNDPNVPTDYRDLVGNMVYVGVLAQMIDMDMEKVLAALTF
;
A
#
# COMPACT_ATOMS: atom_id res chain seq x y z
N MET A 1 -15.42 11.80 -13.78
CA MET A 1 -14.73 10.51 -13.66
C MET A 1 -15.77 9.43 -13.37
N ASN A 2 -15.79 8.34 -14.13
CA ASN A 2 -16.61 7.20 -13.79
C ASN A 2 -16.07 6.55 -12.52
N LYS A 3 -16.93 6.36 -11.52
CA LYS A 3 -16.56 5.70 -10.27
C LYS A 3 -16.18 4.23 -10.58
N ILE A 4 -14.92 3.87 -10.41
CA ILE A 4 -14.48 2.47 -10.52
C ILE A 4 -14.87 1.78 -9.20
N VAL A 5 -15.73 0.78 -9.28
CA VAL A 5 -16.22 0.06 -8.09
C VAL A 5 -15.62 -1.33 -8.07
N ASN A 6 -14.83 -1.62 -7.03
CA ASN A 6 -14.25 -2.95 -6.76
C ASN A 6 -13.56 -3.60 -7.97
N ASN A 7 -12.80 -2.79 -8.72
CA ASN A 7 -11.98 -3.26 -9.84
C ASN A 7 -10.70 -2.42 -9.90
N PHE A 8 -9.69 -2.78 -9.11
CA PHE A 8 -8.44 -2.03 -8.99
C PHE A 8 -7.27 -2.91 -8.62
N THR A 9 -6.07 -2.39 -8.87
CA THR A 9 -4.80 -2.99 -8.45
C THR A 9 -4.04 -2.02 -7.56
N VAL A 10 -3.66 -2.48 -6.36
CA VAL A 10 -2.78 -1.76 -5.44
C VAL A 10 -1.42 -2.43 -5.44
N THR A 11 -0.35 -1.65 -5.55
CA THR A 11 1.03 -2.13 -5.35
C THR A 11 1.68 -1.37 -4.21
N VAL A 12 2.24 -2.10 -3.25
CA VAL A 12 2.96 -1.53 -2.11
C VAL A 12 4.43 -1.88 -2.23
N GLY A 13 5.27 -0.87 -2.44
CA GLY A 13 6.74 -0.97 -2.48
C GLY A 13 7.33 -0.64 -1.12
N THR A 14 8.04 -1.59 -0.53
CA THR A 14 8.64 -1.47 0.80
C THR A 14 10.08 -2.00 0.82
N VAL A 15 10.65 -2.04 2.00
CA VAL A 15 11.95 -2.64 2.27
C VAL A 15 11.75 -4.05 2.81
N ASN A 16 12.49 -5.02 2.29
CA ASN A 16 12.46 -6.38 2.82
C ASN A 16 12.93 -6.39 4.28
N GLY A 17 12.14 -7.03 5.15
CA GLY A 17 12.37 -7.04 6.60
C GLY A 17 11.73 -5.89 7.38
N SER A 18 11.00 -4.96 6.73
CA SER A 18 10.31 -3.82 7.39
C SER A 18 9.02 -4.19 8.15
N GLY A 19 8.61 -5.46 8.15
CA GLY A 19 7.34 -5.87 8.76
C GLY A 19 6.09 -5.53 7.93
N SER A 20 6.24 -5.07 6.70
CA SER A 20 5.14 -4.68 5.80
C SER A 20 4.19 -5.84 5.44
N SER A 21 4.61 -7.08 5.62
CA SER A 21 3.79 -8.26 5.36
C SER A 21 2.48 -8.27 6.16
N THR A 22 2.53 -7.86 7.43
CA THR A 22 1.33 -7.76 8.29
C THR A 22 0.35 -6.74 7.72
N ALA A 23 0.82 -5.55 7.38
CA ALA A 23 -0.01 -4.48 6.83
C ALA A 23 -0.64 -4.88 5.48
N ASN A 24 0.16 -5.47 4.58
CA ASN A 24 -0.31 -5.94 3.28
C ASN A 24 -1.38 -7.04 3.41
N ASN A 25 -1.17 -7.98 4.32
CA ASN A 25 -2.16 -9.04 4.59
C ASN A 25 -3.42 -8.47 5.26
N THR A 26 -3.31 -7.44 6.08
CA THR A 26 -4.47 -6.76 6.65
C THR A 26 -5.35 -6.17 5.55
N ILE A 27 -4.77 -5.46 4.59
CA ILE A 27 -5.51 -4.92 3.43
C ILE A 27 -6.20 -6.05 2.65
N LEU A 28 -5.44 -7.08 2.28
CA LEU A 28 -5.97 -8.21 1.52
C LEU A 28 -7.16 -8.88 2.23
N ARG A 29 -7.00 -9.17 3.51
CA ARG A 29 -8.04 -9.82 4.33
C ARG A 29 -9.26 -8.94 4.55
N SER A 30 -9.06 -7.63 4.70
CA SER A 30 -10.15 -6.68 4.84
C SER A 30 -11.04 -6.68 3.59
N ILE A 31 -10.43 -6.60 2.41
CA ILE A 31 -11.14 -6.65 1.12
C ILE A 31 -11.88 -7.99 0.99
N PHE A 32 -11.23 -9.10 1.36
CA PHE A 32 -11.88 -10.42 1.36
C PHE A 32 -13.06 -10.50 2.33
N LYS A 33 -12.90 -9.97 3.56
CA LYS A 33 -14.00 -9.94 4.57
C LYS A 33 -15.17 -9.04 4.15
N MET A 34 -14.96 -8.10 3.22
CA MET A 34 -16.02 -7.31 2.57
C MET A 34 -16.73 -8.07 1.45
N GLY A 35 -16.36 -9.33 1.19
CA GLY A 35 -16.98 -10.17 0.16
C GLY A 35 -16.50 -9.84 -1.27
N ILE A 36 -15.40 -9.12 -1.42
CA ILE A 36 -14.83 -8.75 -2.72
C ILE A 36 -13.78 -9.78 -3.10
N PRO A 37 -13.86 -10.43 -4.27
CA PRO A 37 -12.82 -11.30 -4.77
C PRO A 37 -11.50 -10.56 -4.88
N VAL A 38 -10.45 -11.12 -4.27
CA VAL A 38 -9.14 -10.48 -4.15
C VAL A 38 -8.01 -11.51 -4.18
N SER A 39 -6.89 -11.14 -4.78
CA SER A 39 -5.65 -11.91 -4.71
C SER A 39 -4.47 -11.02 -4.30
N GLY A 40 -3.48 -11.61 -3.67
CA GLY A 40 -2.24 -10.95 -3.29
C GLY A 40 -1.03 -11.70 -3.83
N LYS A 41 -0.03 -10.96 -4.33
CA LYS A 41 1.21 -11.52 -4.84
C LYS A 41 2.40 -10.75 -4.30
N ASN A 42 3.30 -11.48 -3.64
CA ASN A 42 4.61 -10.97 -3.27
C ASN A 42 5.60 -11.08 -4.44
N LEU A 43 6.41 -10.04 -4.60
CA LEU A 43 7.56 -10.02 -5.50
C LEU A 43 8.81 -9.70 -4.67
N PHE A 44 9.64 -10.71 -4.46
CA PHE A 44 10.92 -10.60 -3.79
C PHE A 44 12.03 -10.81 -4.82
N PRO A 45 12.69 -9.76 -5.31
CA PRO A 45 13.85 -9.93 -6.20
C PRO A 45 15.04 -10.59 -5.49
N SER A 46 15.09 -10.48 -4.14
CA SER A 46 16.13 -11.05 -3.31
C SER A 46 15.62 -11.25 -1.88
N ASN A 47 16.15 -12.24 -1.18
CA ASN A 47 15.90 -12.48 0.24
C ASN A 47 16.78 -11.61 1.15
N ILE A 48 17.61 -10.72 0.59
CA ILE A 48 18.50 -9.85 1.35
C ILE A 48 17.66 -8.75 2.03
N GLN A 49 17.84 -8.60 3.34
CA GLN A 49 17.22 -7.54 4.11
C GLN A 49 17.68 -6.16 3.58
N GLY A 50 16.77 -5.20 3.54
CA GLY A 50 17.06 -3.85 3.06
C GLY A 50 16.81 -3.63 1.56
N LEU A 51 16.67 -4.68 0.76
CA LEU A 51 16.36 -4.54 -0.66
C LEU A 51 14.85 -4.27 -0.90
N PRO A 52 14.51 -3.64 -2.03
CA PRO A 52 13.11 -3.41 -2.39
C PRO A 52 12.32 -4.71 -2.54
N THR A 53 11.09 -4.68 -2.04
CA THR A 53 10.10 -5.74 -2.22
C THR A 53 8.75 -5.11 -2.53
N TRP A 54 7.92 -5.84 -3.26
CA TRP A 54 6.59 -5.36 -3.64
C TRP A 54 5.52 -6.38 -3.27
N TYR A 55 4.38 -5.87 -2.85
CA TYR A 55 3.17 -6.64 -2.69
C TYR A 55 2.08 -6.05 -3.56
N THR A 56 1.53 -6.86 -4.47
CA THR A 56 0.45 -6.43 -5.36
C THR A 56 -0.84 -7.09 -4.94
N ILE A 57 -1.89 -6.29 -4.76
CA ILE A 57 -3.25 -6.72 -4.44
C ILE A 57 -4.13 -6.42 -5.64
N ARG A 58 -4.82 -7.43 -6.15
CA ARG A 58 -5.80 -7.31 -7.22
C ARG A 58 -7.19 -7.60 -6.67
N ALA A 59 -8.07 -6.60 -6.69
CA ALA A 59 -9.49 -6.74 -6.36
C ALA A 59 -10.35 -6.60 -7.62
N ASN A 60 -11.33 -7.49 -7.78
CA ASN A 60 -12.26 -7.41 -8.89
C ASN A 60 -13.61 -8.06 -8.53
N LYS A 61 -14.69 -7.28 -8.60
CA LYS A 61 -16.06 -7.71 -8.23
C LYS A 61 -16.57 -8.90 -9.04
N ASP A 62 -16.07 -9.08 -10.25
CA ASP A 62 -16.48 -10.14 -11.17
C ASP A 62 -15.60 -11.40 -11.08
N GLY A 63 -14.62 -11.40 -10.14
CA GLY A 63 -13.75 -12.53 -9.86
C GLY A 63 -12.49 -12.62 -10.75
N PHE A 64 -12.22 -11.66 -11.63
CA PHE A 64 -10.99 -11.61 -12.45
C PHE A 64 -9.82 -11.09 -11.62
N ILE A 65 -9.30 -11.93 -10.74
CA ILE A 65 -8.25 -11.60 -9.78
C ILE A 65 -6.84 -12.05 -10.20
N ALA A 66 -6.67 -12.47 -11.44
CA ALA A 66 -5.35 -12.76 -11.99
C ALA A 66 -4.47 -11.50 -12.01
N HIS A 67 -3.15 -11.70 -12.00
CA HIS A 67 -2.19 -10.60 -12.05
C HIS A 67 -2.45 -9.72 -13.28
N HIS A 68 -2.49 -8.42 -13.04
CA HIS A 68 -2.72 -7.39 -14.05
C HIS A 68 -1.54 -6.42 -14.05
N GLU A 69 -1.16 -5.91 -15.22
CA GLU A 69 -0.03 -4.98 -15.34
C GLU A 69 -0.38 -3.56 -14.90
N THR A 70 -1.67 -3.17 -14.95
CA THR A 70 -2.11 -1.86 -14.48
C THR A 70 -1.92 -1.73 -12.97
N ARG A 71 -1.53 -0.55 -12.54
CA ARG A 71 -1.36 -0.19 -11.13
C ARG A 71 -2.11 1.10 -10.86
N ASP A 72 -3.35 0.93 -10.39
CA ASP A 72 -4.25 2.05 -10.16
C ASP A 72 -3.82 2.85 -8.92
N ILE A 73 -3.27 2.16 -7.93
CA ILE A 73 -2.78 2.74 -6.68
C ILE A 73 -1.38 2.18 -6.41
N VAL A 74 -0.41 3.06 -6.22
CA VAL A 74 0.94 2.66 -5.82
C VAL A 74 1.31 3.39 -4.53
N ILE A 75 1.79 2.62 -3.56
CA ILE A 75 2.30 3.12 -2.28
C ILE A 75 3.78 2.79 -2.22
N THR A 76 4.66 3.78 -2.03
CA THR A 76 6.09 3.54 -1.88
C THR A 76 6.64 4.09 -0.57
N LEU A 77 7.35 3.24 0.16
CA LEU A 77 8.06 3.56 1.40
C LEU A 77 9.57 3.38 1.25
N ASN A 78 10.04 3.09 0.05
CA ASN A 78 11.45 2.82 -0.24
C ASN A 78 11.99 3.80 -1.27
N VAL A 79 12.97 4.60 -0.87
CA VAL A 79 13.64 5.57 -1.74
C VAL A 79 14.29 4.92 -2.97
N ASN A 80 14.82 3.71 -2.83
CA ASN A 80 15.52 3.00 -3.93
C ASN A 80 14.56 2.51 -5.03
N SER A 81 13.28 2.30 -4.72
CA SER A 81 12.27 1.89 -5.70
C SER A 81 11.41 3.05 -6.19
N PHE A 82 11.51 4.24 -5.57
CA PHE A 82 10.63 5.37 -5.80
C PHE A 82 10.42 5.71 -7.29
N ALA A 83 11.49 5.86 -8.06
CA ALA A 83 11.39 6.22 -9.48
C ALA A 83 10.66 5.14 -10.31
N ARG A 84 10.95 3.87 -10.03
CA ARG A 84 10.28 2.73 -10.67
C ARG A 84 8.80 2.68 -10.28
N ASP A 85 8.51 2.88 -9.01
CA ASP A 85 7.15 2.82 -8.46
C ASP A 85 6.31 3.96 -9.05
N LEU A 86 6.85 5.18 -9.07
CA LEU A 86 6.22 6.35 -9.69
C LEU A 86 5.92 6.12 -11.17
N ALA A 87 6.89 5.59 -11.93
CA ALA A 87 6.72 5.30 -13.35
C ALA A 87 5.67 4.23 -13.63
N SER A 88 5.40 3.35 -12.67
CA SER A 88 4.49 2.23 -12.80
C SER A 88 3.01 2.58 -12.62
N VAL A 89 2.71 3.78 -12.12
CA VAL A 89 1.31 4.21 -11.90
C VAL A 89 0.61 4.42 -13.24
N THR A 90 -0.55 3.83 -13.39
CA THR A 90 -1.40 4.02 -14.56
C THR A 90 -1.89 5.47 -14.64
N PRO A 91 -1.97 6.10 -15.83
CA PRO A 91 -2.58 7.42 -15.97
C PRO A 91 -3.96 7.50 -15.32
N GLY A 92 -4.20 8.56 -14.55
CA GLY A 92 -5.40 8.73 -13.72
C GLY A 92 -5.37 7.99 -12.38
N GLY A 93 -4.31 7.24 -12.09
CA GLY A 93 -4.12 6.55 -10.83
C GLY A 93 -3.63 7.44 -9.69
N ALA A 94 -3.32 6.81 -8.56
CA ALA A 94 -2.87 7.49 -7.35
C ALA A 94 -1.52 6.96 -6.86
N PHE A 95 -0.64 7.87 -6.47
CA PHE A 95 0.67 7.59 -5.93
C PHE A 95 0.81 8.12 -4.51
N PHE A 96 1.05 7.23 -3.56
CA PHE A 96 1.29 7.55 -2.16
C PHE A 96 2.75 7.28 -1.84
N TYR A 97 3.38 8.16 -1.07
CA TYR A 97 4.77 7.97 -0.68
C TYR A 97 5.04 8.53 0.72
N SER A 98 6.07 8.01 1.38
CA SER A 98 6.50 8.55 2.65
C SER A 98 7.12 9.94 2.43
N ASP A 99 6.65 10.96 3.16
CA ASP A 99 7.01 12.37 2.97
C ASP A 99 8.48 12.70 3.30
N ASP A 100 9.20 11.77 3.90
CA ASP A 100 10.65 11.88 4.08
C ASP A 100 11.47 11.58 2.82
N ILE A 101 10.85 10.99 1.79
CA ILE A 101 11.47 10.80 0.48
C ILE A 101 11.42 12.14 -0.28
N LYS A 102 12.57 12.79 -0.43
CA LYS A 102 12.70 14.10 -1.08
C LYS A 102 13.15 13.97 -2.52
N LEU A 103 12.32 13.35 -3.36
CA LEU A 103 12.57 13.20 -4.80
C LEU A 103 11.55 14.00 -5.61
N SER A 104 11.97 14.43 -6.81
CA SER A 104 11.10 15.18 -7.71
C SER A 104 10.06 14.27 -8.34
N ILE A 105 8.84 14.77 -8.46
CA ILE A 105 7.72 14.11 -9.11
C ILE A 105 7.33 14.94 -10.33
N ASN A 106 7.61 14.38 -11.51
CA ASN A 106 7.35 15.02 -12.80
C ASN A 106 6.23 14.28 -13.54
N ARG A 107 5.07 14.13 -12.86
CA ARG A 107 3.86 13.49 -13.37
C ARG A 107 2.66 14.36 -13.01
N ASP A 108 1.92 14.83 -14.01
CA ASP A 108 0.68 15.62 -13.90
C ASP A 108 -0.58 14.83 -14.24
N ASP A 109 -0.40 13.60 -14.71
CA ASP A 109 -1.45 12.67 -15.12
C ASP A 109 -1.93 11.75 -13.99
N ILE A 110 -1.39 11.89 -12.77
CA ILE A 110 -1.73 11.07 -11.60
C ILE A 110 -2.00 11.94 -10.38
N ALA A 111 -2.75 11.42 -9.41
CA ALA A 111 -2.90 12.05 -8.11
C ALA A 111 -1.74 11.66 -7.18
N VAL A 112 -1.12 12.63 -6.50
CA VAL A 112 0.07 12.41 -5.67
C VAL A 112 -0.19 12.83 -4.23
N TYR A 113 0.10 11.93 -3.28
CA TYR A 113 -0.20 12.10 -1.87
C TYR A 113 1.02 11.77 -0.99
N PRO A 114 1.68 12.76 -0.37
CA PRO A 114 2.67 12.52 0.65
C PRO A 114 2.02 12.03 1.95
N MET A 115 2.57 10.99 2.55
CA MET A 115 2.12 10.46 3.83
C MET A 115 3.12 10.83 4.94
N PRO A 116 2.71 11.56 5.98
CA PRO A 116 3.61 12.01 7.05
C PRO A 116 3.87 10.89 8.09
N ILE A 117 4.33 9.73 7.62
CA ILE A 117 4.48 8.50 8.42
C ILE A 117 5.40 8.74 9.61
N LYS A 118 6.60 9.29 9.35
CA LYS A 118 7.58 9.48 10.42
C LYS A 118 7.13 10.49 11.47
N SER A 119 6.42 11.55 11.08
CA SER A 119 5.92 12.53 12.02
C SER A 119 4.79 11.98 12.89
N ILE A 120 3.90 11.17 12.32
CA ILE A 120 2.82 10.49 13.06
C ILE A 120 3.43 9.57 14.12
N ILE A 121 4.36 8.70 13.73
CA ILE A 121 4.95 7.70 14.62
C ILE A 121 5.87 8.33 15.68
N ARG A 122 6.65 9.35 15.31
CA ARG A 122 7.58 10.01 16.24
C ARG A 122 6.85 10.75 17.36
N ASN A 123 5.69 11.30 17.06
CA ASN A 123 4.89 12.10 18.00
C ASN A 123 3.96 11.24 18.87
N ASP A 124 3.87 9.93 18.63
CA ASP A 124 3.09 9.04 19.49
C ASP A 124 3.97 8.43 20.59
N PRO A 125 3.81 8.87 21.86
CA PRO A 125 4.60 8.35 22.99
C PRO A 125 4.27 6.90 23.32
N ASN A 126 3.15 6.36 22.83
CA ASN A 126 2.72 5.00 23.11
C ASN A 126 3.35 3.97 22.17
N VAL A 127 4.07 4.42 21.12
CA VAL A 127 4.73 3.53 20.18
C VAL A 127 6.19 3.29 20.59
N PRO A 128 6.51 2.09 21.13
CA PRO A 128 7.89 1.73 21.45
C PRO A 128 8.78 1.77 20.21
N THR A 129 10.06 2.09 20.41
CA THR A 129 11.02 2.28 19.31
C THR A 129 11.10 1.04 18.40
N ASP A 130 11.09 -0.15 18.98
CA ASP A 130 11.22 -1.43 18.25
C ASP A 130 10.01 -1.77 17.36
N TYR A 131 8.86 -1.12 17.60
CA TYR A 131 7.65 -1.34 16.82
C TYR A 131 7.33 -0.20 15.85
N ARG A 132 8.18 0.83 15.77
CA ARG A 132 7.91 2.02 14.95
C ARG A 132 7.73 1.71 13.48
N ASP A 133 8.55 0.85 12.91
CA ASP A 133 8.44 0.46 11.52
C ASP A 133 7.15 -0.33 11.26
N LEU A 134 6.80 -1.26 12.16
CA LEU A 134 5.58 -2.04 12.07
C LEU A 134 4.33 -1.14 12.14
N VAL A 135 4.30 -0.23 13.14
CA VAL A 135 3.18 0.72 13.29
C VAL A 135 3.17 1.72 12.14
N GLY A 136 4.33 2.14 11.64
CA GLY A 136 4.47 2.99 10.46
C GLY A 136 3.81 2.38 9.21
N ASN A 137 3.91 1.06 9.06
CA ASN A 137 3.21 0.36 7.98
C ASN A 137 1.68 0.40 8.14
N MET A 138 1.14 0.53 9.35
CA MET A 138 -0.30 0.65 9.54
C MET A 138 -0.85 2.01 9.08
N VAL A 139 0.00 3.04 8.96
CA VAL A 139 -0.43 4.35 8.44
C VAL A 139 -0.95 4.22 7.02
N TYR A 140 -0.25 3.52 6.12
CA TYR A 140 -0.76 3.35 4.76
C TYR A 140 -1.99 2.43 4.69
N VAL A 141 -2.17 1.51 5.65
CA VAL A 141 -3.41 0.73 5.73
C VAL A 141 -4.60 1.65 6.01
N GLY A 142 -4.47 2.57 6.97
CA GLY A 142 -5.50 3.55 7.28
C GLY A 142 -5.78 4.52 6.11
N VAL A 143 -4.72 5.03 5.47
CA VAL A 143 -4.85 5.90 4.29
C VAL A 143 -5.59 5.19 3.15
N LEU A 144 -5.20 3.96 2.85
CA LEU A 144 -5.84 3.18 1.80
C LEU A 144 -7.29 2.84 2.16
N ALA A 145 -7.54 2.45 3.42
CA ALA A 145 -8.89 2.16 3.89
C ALA A 145 -9.83 3.34 3.69
N GLN A 146 -9.39 4.55 4.02
CA GLN A 146 -10.15 5.77 3.80
C GLN A 146 -10.34 6.09 2.31
N MET A 147 -9.30 5.90 1.51
CA MET A 147 -9.32 6.23 0.09
C MET A 147 -10.31 5.37 -0.72
N ILE A 148 -10.35 4.06 -0.42
CA ILE A 148 -11.22 3.11 -1.15
C ILE A 148 -12.49 2.76 -0.36
N ASP A 149 -12.81 3.55 0.67
CA ASP A 149 -14.03 3.43 1.49
C ASP A 149 -14.20 2.02 2.09
N MET A 150 -13.14 1.52 2.73
CA MET A 150 -13.17 0.21 3.39
C MET A 150 -13.97 0.27 4.69
N ASP A 151 -14.73 -0.78 4.96
CA ASP A 151 -15.39 -0.99 6.24
C ASP A 151 -14.34 -1.17 7.36
N MET A 152 -14.27 -0.21 8.27
CA MET A 152 -13.29 -0.21 9.37
C MET A 152 -13.47 -1.38 10.33
N GLU A 153 -14.68 -1.92 10.51
CA GLU A 153 -14.91 -3.12 11.31
C GLU A 153 -14.20 -4.33 10.66
N LYS A 154 -14.25 -4.43 9.34
CA LYS A 154 -13.55 -5.48 8.59
C LYS A 154 -12.03 -5.30 8.64
N VAL A 155 -11.55 -4.05 8.62
CA VAL A 155 -10.12 -3.75 8.78
C VAL A 155 -9.64 -4.18 10.17
N LEU A 156 -10.36 -3.82 11.23
CA LEU A 156 -10.03 -4.23 12.60
C LEU A 156 -10.11 -5.75 12.78
N ALA A 157 -11.14 -6.39 12.23
CA ALA A 157 -11.28 -7.84 12.25
C ALA A 157 -10.21 -8.57 11.42
N ALA A 158 -9.52 -7.90 10.52
CA ALA A 158 -8.42 -8.47 9.75
C ALA A 158 -7.08 -8.42 10.52
N LEU A 159 -6.95 -7.56 11.53
CA LEU A 159 -5.78 -7.47 12.41
C LEU A 159 -5.79 -8.57 13.48
N THR A 160 -6.97 -9.01 13.91
CA THR A 160 -7.12 -10.09 14.89
C THR A 160 -7.14 -11.45 14.18
N PHE A 161 -6.33 -12.38 14.64
CA PHE A 161 -6.29 -13.78 14.19
C PHE A 161 -7.13 -14.63 15.10
#